data_84ef05effea7e02bddfa05039f7de3cd
#
_entry.id   84ef05effea7e02bddfa05039f7de3cd
#
_cell.length_a   1.000
_cell.length_b   1.000
_cell.length_c   1.000
_cell.angle_alpha   90.00
_cell.angle_beta   90.00
_cell.angle_gamma   90.00
#
_symmetry.space_group_name_H-M   'P 1'
#
loop_
_entity.id
_entity.type
_entity.pdbx_description
1 polymer ?
#
loop_
_entity_poly.entity_id
_entity_poly.type
_entity_poly.pdbx_seq_one_letter_code
_entity_poly.pdbx_strand_id
1 'polypeptide(L)'
;MTSRLVTTDVLIIGGGLAGERCAIEAAAAGHEALILSLVPPRRSHSCAAQGGMQASLANCAKAAGDNSTVHFLDTVRGSDWGADQEVATIFAEEAPIAVRELAHFGVPWSRVRGGKNHYFIKGEEVDIDEELENDGLIGQRDFGGTAKWRACYAAAGTGHAALYAVDSEVVRLGIT
;
A
#
# COMPACT_ATOMS: atom_id res chain seq x y z
N MET A 1 23.69 -21.71 -29.03
CA MET A 1 22.97 -21.27 -27.82
C MET A 1 22.01 -22.39 -27.45
N THR A 2 22.16 -22.98 -26.28
CA THR A 2 21.21 -23.99 -25.77
C THR A 2 20.03 -23.22 -25.13
N SER A 3 18.85 -23.33 -25.75
CA SER A 3 17.61 -22.83 -25.17
C SER A 3 17.19 -23.74 -24.01
N ARG A 4 16.83 -23.17 -22.85
CA ARG A 4 16.23 -23.89 -21.75
C ARG A 4 14.72 -23.59 -21.74
N LEU A 5 13.90 -24.63 -21.82
CA LEU A 5 12.46 -24.51 -21.63
C LEU A 5 12.15 -24.61 -20.13
N VAL A 6 11.39 -23.65 -19.62
CA VAL A 6 10.83 -23.66 -18.28
C VAL A 6 9.31 -23.60 -18.42
N THR A 7 8.60 -24.46 -17.70
CA THR A 7 7.13 -24.49 -17.66
C THR A 7 6.65 -24.03 -16.28
N THR A 8 5.54 -23.34 -16.23
CA THR A 8 4.88 -22.88 -15.01
C THR A 8 3.37 -22.73 -15.27
N ASP A 9 2.55 -22.76 -14.24
CA ASP A 9 1.11 -22.52 -14.40
C ASP A 9 0.82 -21.03 -14.64
N VAL A 10 1.55 -20.14 -13.93
CA VAL A 10 1.37 -18.70 -14.03
C VAL A 10 2.71 -18.01 -14.26
N LEU A 11 2.86 -17.37 -15.42
CA LEU A 11 4.03 -16.53 -15.72
C LEU A 11 3.68 -15.05 -15.44
N ILE A 12 4.43 -14.42 -14.54
CA ILE A 12 4.26 -13.03 -14.16
C ILE A 12 5.41 -12.20 -14.72
N ILE A 13 5.09 -11.18 -15.51
CA ILE A 13 6.07 -10.28 -16.09
C ILE A 13 6.13 -8.99 -15.26
N GLY A 14 7.18 -8.86 -14.46
CA GLY A 14 7.46 -7.72 -13.60
C GLY A 14 7.51 -8.09 -12.12
N GLY A 15 8.67 -7.90 -11.48
CA GLY A 15 8.92 -8.19 -10.06
C GLY A 15 8.80 -6.94 -9.17
N GLY A 16 7.77 -6.13 -9.36
CA GLY A 16 7.39 -5.08 -8.42
C GLY A 16 6.28 -5.56 -7.47
N LEU A 17 5.79 -4.68 -6.57
CA LEU A 17 4.75 -5.02 -5.59
C LEU A 17 3.55 -5.76 -6.20
N ALA A 18 3.06 -5.31 -7.36
CA ALA A 18 1.91 -5.93 -8.01
C ALA A 18 2.20 -7.34 -8.50
N GLY A 19 3.36 -7.54 -9.13
CA GLY A 19 3.74 -8.87 -9.63
C GLY A 19 4.02 -9.86 -8.50
N GLU A 20 4.73 -9.43 -7.49
CA GLU A 20 5.00 -10.25 -6.31
C GLU A 20 3.70 -10.63 -5.56
N ARG A 21 2.77 -9.66 -5.38
CA ARG A 21 1.48 -9.95 -4.75
C ARG A 21 0.63 -10.91 -5.60
N CYS A 22 0.67 -10.76 -6.93
CA CYS A 22 0.01 -11.70 -7.85
C CYS A 22 0.58 -13.12 -7.72
N ALA A 23 1.90 -13.24 -7.59
CA ALA A 23 2.56 -14.53 -7.40
C ALA A 23 2.18 -15.20 -6.08
N ILE A 24 2.08 -14.44 -5.00
CA ILE A 24 1.60 -14.91 -3.69
C ILE A 24 0.18 -15.47 -3.81
N GLU A 25 -0.72 -14.77 -4.51
CA GLU A 25 -2.09 -15.24 -4.72
C GLU A 25 -2.16 -16.51 -5.55
N ALA A 26 -1.37 -16.58 -6.64
CA ALA A 26 -1.29 -17.79 -7.46
C ALA A 26 -0.80 -18.99 -6.64
N ALA A 27 0.23 -18.80 -5.83
CA ALA A 27 0.74 -19.84 -4.94
C ALA A 27 -0.29 -20.24 -3.86
N ALA A 28 -1.02 -19.29 -3.28
CA ALA A 28 -2.09 -19.55 -2.33
C ALA A 28 -3.25 -20.35 -2.96
N ALA A 29 -3.51 -20.15 -4.25
CA ALA A 29 -4.48 -20.92 -5.04
C ALA A 29 -3.95 -22.31 -5.48
N GLY A 30 -2.70 -22.67 -5.13
CA GLY A 30 -2.09 -23.96 -5.43
C GLY A 30 -1.44 -24.04 -6.82
N HIS A 31 -1.17 -22.92 -7.46
CA HIS A 31 -0.51 -22.83 -8.76
C HIS A 31 0.98 -22.56 -8.62
N GLU A 32 1.78 -23.15 -9.51
CA GLU A 32 3.19 -22.82 -9.65
C GLU A 32 3.34 -21.47 -10.36
N ALA A 33 3.98 -20.50 -9.70
CA ALA A 33 4.19 -19.17 -10.23
C ALA A 33 5.68 -18.90 -10.50
N LEU A 34 5.95 -18.25 -11.64
CA LEU A 34 7.28 -17.78 -12.03
C LEU A 34 7.23 -16.28 -12.29
N ILE A 35 8.12 -15.54 -11.65
CA ILE A 35 8.28 -14.09 -11.86
C ILE A 35 9.47 -13.85 -12.80
N LEU A 36 9.21 -13.23 -13.93
CA LEU A 36 10.25 -12.77 -14.85
C LEU A 36 10.38 -11.24 -14.72
N SER A 37 11.52 -10.78 -14.23
CA SER A 37 11.77 -9.35 -14.01
C SER A 37 13.03 -8.88 -14.70
N LEU A 38 13.02 -7.65 -15.22
CA LEU A 38 14.17 -7.01 -15.85
C LEU A 38 15.28 -6.68 -14.83
N VAL A 39 14.89 -6.41 -13.59
CA VAL A 39 15.79 -6.11 -12.47
C VAL A 39 15.42 -6.98 -11.27
N PRO A 40 16.33 -7.21 -10.32
CA PRO A 40 15.96 -7.85 -9.06
C PRO A 40 14.78 -7.11 -8.42
N PRO A 41 13.80 -7.83 -7.85
CA PRO A 41 12.57 -7.22 -7.29
C PRO A 41 12.84 -6.01 -6.39
N ARG A 42 13.81 -6.11 -5.49
CA ARG A 42 14.21 -5.04 -4.56
C ARG A 42 14.78 -3.78 -5.25
N ARG A 43 15.00 -3.81 -6.56
CA ARG A 43 15.40 -2.66 -7.39
C ARG A 43 14.27 -2.16 -8.29
N SER A 44 13.07 -2.70 -8.15
CA SER A 44 11.90 -2.19 -8.87
C SER A 44 11.53 -0.79 -8.42
N HIS A 45 10.78 -0.06 -9.25
CA HIS A 45 10.30 1.29 -8.92
C HIS A 45 9.45 1.36 -7.65
N SER A 46 8.85 0.24 -7.25
CA SER A 46 8.07 0.15 -6.01
C SER A 46 8.87 0.56 -4.78
N CYS A 47 10.18 0.27 -4.73
CA CYS A 47 11.03 0.64 -3.59
C CYS A 47 11.27 2.15 -3.46
N ALA A 48 11.07 2.92 -4.52
CA ALA A 48 11.28 4.37 -4.53
C ALA A 48 10.10 5.17 -3.98
N ALA A 49 8.93 4.55 -3.79
CA ALA A 49 7.74 5.22 -3.29
C ALA A 49 7.91 5.64 -1.82
N GLN A 50 7.67 6.93 -1.53
CA GLN A 50 7.87 7.52 -0.19
C GLN A 50 6.59 8.12 0.39
N GLY A 51 5.62 8.49 -0.44
CA GLY A 51 4.43 9.23 -0.06
C GLY A 51 3.53 8.51 0.94
N GLY A 52 3.38 7.24 0.81
CA GLY A 52 2.45 6.42 1.56
C GLY A 52 1.52 5.63 0.63
N MET A 53 0.67 4.83 1.21
CA MET A 53 -0.39 4.08 0.54
C MET A 53 -1.74 4.61 0.97
N GLN A 54 -2.55 5.06 0.02
CA GLN A 54 -3.87 5.62 0.29
C GLN A 54 -4.85 4.51 0.69
N ALA A 55 -5.43 4.62 1.89
CA ALA A 55 -6.47 3.70 2.37
C ALA A 55 -7.38 4.40 3.38
N SER A 56 -8.68 4.29 3.20
CA SER A 56 -9.69 4.93 4.06
C SER A 56 -9.92 4.14 5.35
N LEU A 57 -8.93 4.18 6.26
CA LEU A 57 -9.01 3.49 7.56
C LEU A 57 -9.76 4.26 8.64
N ALA A 58 -9.86 5.59 8.51
CA ALA A 58 -10.45 6.51 9.49
C ALA A 58 -9.85 6.41 10.90
N ASN A 59 -8.56 6.08 11.02
CA ASN A 59 -7.89 5.78 12.29
C ASN A 59 -7.39 7.02 13.05
N CYS A 60 -7.41 8.20 12.49
CA CYS A 60 -6.94 9.42 13.15
C CYS A 60 -7.97 10.55 13.04
N ALA A 61 -7.87 11.57 13.89
CA ALA A 61 -8.84 12.67 13.97
C ALA A 61 -9.08 13.36 12.61
N LYS A 62 -8.02 13.56 11.82
CA LYS A 62 -8.11 14.16 10.47
C LYS A 62 -8.65 13.22 9.40
N ALA A 63 -8.77 11.93 9.70
CA ALA A 63 -9.37 10.90 8.85
C ALA A 63 -10.84 10.61 9.22
N ALA A 64 -11.35 11.22 10.27
CA ALA A 64 -12.72 10.97 10.76
C ALA A 64 -13.76 11.13 9.64
N GLY A 65 -14.62 10.11 9.48
CA GLY A 65 -15.63 10.04 8.43
C GLY A 65 -15.11 9.70 7.03
N ASP A 66 -13.82 9.35 6.90
CA ASP A 66 -13.29 8.80 5.63
C ASP A 66 -13.82 7.40 5.36
N ASN A 67 -14.06 7.10 4.10
CA ASN A 67 -14.57 5.80 3.64
C ASN A 67 -14.23 5.58 2.15
N SER A 68 -14.55 4.40 1.62
CA SER A 68 -14.27 4.05 0.22
C SER A 68 -14.94 5.00 -0.79
N THR A 69 -16.14 5.50 -0.50
CA THR A 69 -16.82 6.46 -1.38
C THR A 69 -16.08 7.79 -1.45
N VAL A 70 -15.61 8.32 -0.32
CA VAL A 70 -14.80 9.55 -0.30
C VAL A 70 -13.47 9.32 -1.02
N HIS A 71 -12.84 8.16 -0.79
CA HIS A 71 -11.60 7.77 -1.50
C HIS A 71 -11.81 7.67 -3.01
N PHE A 72 -12.87 7.01 -3.45
CA PHE A 72 -13.26 6.94 -4.86
C PHE A 72 -13.45 8.32 -5.48
N LEU A 73 -14.22 9.20 -4.83
CA LEU A 73 -14.48 10.54 -5.34
C LEU A 73 -13.22 11.37 -5.46
N ASP A 74 -12.30 11.31 -4.50
CA ASP A 74 -11.02 11.99 -4.57
C ASP A 74 -10.16 11.44 -5.73
N THR A 75 -10.17 10.12 -5.97
CA THR A 75 -9.44 9.48 -7.06
C THR A 75 -9.96 9.94 -8.43
N VAL A 76 -11.28 9.90 -8.62
CA VAL A 76 -11.90 10.28 -9.90
C VAL A 76 -11.75 11.79 -10.17
N ARG A 77 -11.94 12.64 -9.15
CA ARG A 77 -11.72 14.09 -9.28
C ARG A 77 -10.25 14.43 -9.49
N GLY A 78 -9.35 13.78 -8.77
CA GLY A 78 -7.91 13.98 -8.86
C GLY A 78 -7.32 13.57 -10.22
N SER A 79 -7.99 12.68 -10.94
CA SER A 79 -7.65 12.28 -12.30
C SER A 79 -8.34 13.14 -13.38
N ASP A 80 -8.97 14.24 -12.99
CA ASP A 80 -9.77 15.09 -13.87
C ASP A 80 -10.84 14.30 -14.65
N TRP A 81 -11.49 13.36 -13.97
CA TRP A 81 -12.50 12.43 -14.48
C TRP A 81 -11.99 11.43 -15.52
N GLY A 82 -10.67 11.32 -15.71
CA GLY A 82 -10.06 10.41 -16.67
C GLY A 82 -9.86 8.98 -16.16
N ALA A 83 -10.04 8.73 -14.84
CA ALA A 83 -9.91 7.40 -14.28
C ALA A 83 -11.08 6.49 -14.69
N ASP A 84 -10.77 5.20 -14.91
CA ASP A 84 -11.80 4.17 -14.99
C ASP A 84 -12.50 4.07 -13.63
N GLN A 85 -13.81 4.33 -13.62
CA GLN A 85 -14.57 4.45 -12.38
C GLN A 85 -14.82 3.09 -11.70
N GLU A 86 -14.91 2.01 -12.46
CA GLU A 86 -15.05 0.66 -11.91
C GLU A 86 -13.75 0.24 -11.20
N VAL A 87 -12.61 0.44 -11.86
CA VAL A 87 -11.28 0.20 -11.26
C VAL A 87 -11.07 1.10 -10.04
N ALA A 88 -11.44 2.38 -10.09
CA ALA A 88 -11.31 3.29 -8.97
C ALA A 88 -12.17 2.88 -7.77
N THR A 89 -13.36 2.30 -8.01
CA THR A 89 -14.23 1.77 -6.97
C THR A 89 -13.58 0.58 -6.28
N ILE A 90 -13.18 -0.43 -7.05
CA ILE A 90 -12.49 -1.63 -6.54
C ILE A 90 -11.24 -1.22 -5.75
N PHE A 91 -10.44 -0.32 -6.30
CA PHE A 91 -9.23 0.20 -5.64
C PHE A 91 -9.55 0.83 -4.28
N ALA A 92 -10.58 1.68 -4.19
CA ALA A 92 -10.95 2.37 -2.95
C ALA A 92 -11.51 1.40 -1.87
N GLU A 93 -12.19 0.34 -2.29
CA GLU A 93 -12.74 -0.69 -1.41
C GLU A 93 -11.66 -1.64 -0.90
N GLU A 94 -10.74 -2.06 -1.77
CA GLU A 94 -9.68 -3.02 -1.44
C GLU A 94 -8.49 -2.40 -0.68
N ALA A 95 -8.25 -1.10 -0.82
CA ALA A 95 -7.09 -0.45 -0.22
C ALA A 95 -6.96 -0.65 1.33
N PRO A 96 -8.04 -0.57 2.13
CA PRO A 96 -7.98 -0.89 3.56
C PRO A 96 -7.59 -2.33 3.86
N ILE A 97 -8.02 -3.27 3.03
CA ILE A 97 -7.70 -4.70 3.15
C ILE A 97 -6.21 -4.90 2.85
N ALA A 98 -5.73 -4.35 1.74
CA ALA A 98 -4.35 -4.45 1.32
C ALA A 98 -3.37 -3.84 2.34
N VAL A 99 -3.69 -2.71 2.97
CA VAL A 99 -2.86 -2.11 4.03
C VAL A 99 -2.75 -3.02 5.25
N ARG A 100 -3.85 -3.68 5.65
CA ARG A 100 -3.84 -4.64 6.76
C ARG A 100 -3.08 -5.92 6.41
N GLU A 101 -3.22 -6.41 5.18
CA GLU A 101 -2.44 -7.55 4.67
C GLU A 101 -0.94 -7.24 4.70
N LEU A 102 -0.52 -6.07 4.22
CA LEU A 102 0.87 -5.64 4.28
C LEU A 102 1.38 -5.49 5.72
N ALA A 103 0.53 -5.08 6.66
CA ALA A 103 0.87 -5.10 8.09
C ALA A 103 1.12 -6.53 8.58
N HIS A 104 0.31 -7.50 8.11
CA HIS A 104 0.49 -8.93 8.42
C HIS A 104 1.79 -9.48 7.84
N PHE A 105 2.19 -9.06 6.65
CA PHE A 105 3.49 -9.42 6.06
C PHE A 105 4.68 -8.74 6.74
N GLY A 106 4.43 -7.83 7.67
CA GLY A 106 5.47 -7.21 8.49
C GLY A 106 5.85 -5.78 8.11
N VAL A 107 5.05 -5.07 7.33
CA VAL A 107 5.29 -3.64 7.08
C VAL A 107 5.15 -2.86 8.39
N PRO A 108 6.20 -2.13 8.83
CA PRO A 108 6.20 -1.40 10.09
C PRO A 108 5.49 -0.03 9.93
N TRP A 109 4.18 -0.06 9.72
CA TRP A 109 3.39 1.16 9.59
C TRP A 109 3.58 2.07 10.79
N SER A 110 3.72 3.37 10.54
CA SER A 110 3.62 4.38 11.59
C SER A 110 2.27 4.27 12.28
N ARG A 111 2.25 4.60 13.59
CA ARG A 111 1.05 4.40 14.42
C ARG A 111 0.51 5.72 14.93
N VAL A 112 -0.80 5.78 15.12
CA VAL A 112 -1.45 6.86 15.85
C VAL A 112 -0.95 6.85 17.29
N ARG A 113 -0.74 8.03 17.85
CA ARG A 113 -0.50 8.23 19.29
C ARG A 113 -1.70 8.96 19.88
N GLY A 114 -2.39 8.33 20.80
CA GLY A 114 -3.52 8.95 21.49
C GLY A 114 -3.12 10.19 22.28
N GLY A 115 -4.03 11.15 22.42
CA GLY A 115 -3.81 12.42 23.11
C GLY A 115 -3.25 13.53 22.22
N LYS A 116 -2.76 14.61 22.83
CA LYS A 116 -2.27 15.79 22.10
C LYS A 116 -0.99 15.47 21.33
N ASN A 117 -1.03 15.70 20.03
CA ASN A 117 0.09 15.55 19.12
C ASN A 117 0.37 16.88 18.41
N HIS A 118 1.65 17.22 18.31
CA HIS A 118 2.11 18.40 17.63
C HIS A 118 2.60 18.04 16.22
N TYR A 119 2.02 18.64 15.21
CA TYR A 119 2.32 18.41 13.81
C TYR A 119 2.79 19.68 13.11
N PHE A 120 3.67 19.51 12.14
CA PHE A 120 4.02 20.58 11.21
C PHE A 120 3.38 20.26 9.85
N ILE A 121 2.31 21.02 9.50
CA ILE A 121 1.47 20.74 8.32
C ILE A 121 1.47 21.98 7.43
N LYS A 122 1.91 21.82 6.19
CA LYS A 122 1.94 22.90 5.17
C LYS A 122 2.64 24.18 5.64
N GLY A 123 3.65 24.05 6.51
CA GLY A 123 4.41 25.17 7.02
C GLY A 123 3.87 25.77 8.33
N GLU A 124 2.82 25.22 8.89
CA GLU A 124 2.19 25.68 10.14
C GLU A 124 2.30 24.61 11.22
N GLU A 125 2.45 25.06 12.46
CA GLU A 125 2.37 24.20 13.63
C GLU A 125 0.89 24.02 14.02
N VAL A 126 0.47 22.75 14.11
CA VAL A 126 -0.93 22.38 14.41
C VAL A 126 -0.97 21.34 15.51
N ASP A 127 -1.73 21.62 16.55
CA ASP A 127 -2.06 20.64 17.58
C ASP A 127 -3.28 19.83 17.15
N ILE A 128 -3.16 18.52 17.19
CA ILE A 128 -4.25 17.59 16.93
C ILE A 128 -4.42 16.72 18.17
N ASP A 129 -5.63 16.67 18.67
CA ASP A 129 -6.00 15.77 19.77
C ASP A 129 -6.55 14.48 19.16
N GLU A 130 -5.80 13.40 19.34
CA GLU A 130 -6.18 12.06 18.87
C GLU A 130 -6.90 11.31 19.99
N GLU A 131 -7.97 10.60 19.64
CA GLU A 131 -8.71 9.79 20.59
C GLU A 131 -7.82 8.69 21.17
N LEU A 132 -7.88 8.48 22.49
CA LEU A 132 -7.06 7.47 23.17
C LEU A 132 -7.35 6.05 22.69
N GLU A 133 -8.57 5.78 22.24
CA GLU A 133 -8.96 4.48 21.67
C GLU A 133 -8.29 4.18 20.33
N ASN A 134 -7.80 5.18 19.63
CA ASN A 134 -7.07 5.05 18.38
C ASN A 134 -5.56 4.80 18.57
N ASP A 135 -5.07 4.81 19.81
CA ASP A 135 -3.65 4.59 20.10
C ASP A 135 -3.19 3.23 19.56
N GLY A 136 -2.06 3.25 18.85
CA GLY A 136 -1.50 2.06 18.21
C GLY A 136 -2.15 1.61 16.90
N LEU A 137 -3.24 2.23 16.44
CA LEU A 137 -3.79 1.97 15.11
C LEU A 137 -2.83 2.47 14.01
N ILE A 138 -2.99 1.97 12.78
CA ILE A 138 -2.17 2.41 11.64
C ILE A 138 -2.40 3.90 11.41
N GLY A 139 -1.32 4.67 11.51
CA GLY A 139 -1.34 6.11 11.34
C GLY A 139 -1.53 6.52 9.89
N GLN A 140 -2.22 7.62 9.71
CA GLN A 140 -2.51 8.23 8.41
C GLN A 140 -2.06 9.68 8.42
N ARG A 141 -1.53 10.16 7.30
CA ARG A 141 -1.08 11.55 7.16
C ARG A 141 -1.73 12.25 5.98
N ASP A 142 -1.54 13.55 5.92
CA ASP A 142 -1.94 14.38 4.79
C ASP A 142 -1.23 13.94 3.51
N PHE A 143 -1.96 14.03 2.40
CA PHE A 143 -1.42 13.87 1.07
C PHE A 143 -2.15 14.82 0.12
N GLY A 144 -1.40 15.50 -0.75
CA GLY A 144 -1.97 16.53 -1.63
C GLY A 144 -3.16 16.03 -2.45
N GLY A 145 -4.23 16.82 -2.51
CA GLY A 145 -5.42 16.54 -3.30
C GLY A 145 -6.46 15.63 -2.65
N THR A 146 -6.25 15.17 -1.43
CA THR A 146 -7.22 14.32 -0.71
C THR A 146 -8.05 15.12 0.28
N ALA A 147 -9.35 14.80 0.39
CA ALA A 147 -10.26 15.46 1.33
C ALA A 147 -10.00 15.06 2.79
N LYS A 148 -9.41 13.89 3.01
CA LYS A 148 -9.13 13.30 4.32
C LYS A 148 -7.70 12.75 4.39
N TRP A 149 -7.16 12.68 5.60
CA TRP A 149 -5.90 11.99 5.82
C TRP A 149 -6.09 10.48 5.64
N ARG A 150 -5.46 9.90 4.62
CA ARG A 150 -5.56 8.47 4.36
C ARG A 150 -4.25 7.83 3.92
N ALA A 151 -3.18 8.59 3.79
CA ALA A 151 -1.88 8.04 3.43
C ALA A 151 -1.25 7.27 4.60
N CYS A 152 -1.37 5.95 4.58
CA CYS A 152 -0.66 5.06 5.49
C CYS A 152 0.82 5.04 5.10
N TYR A 153 1.73 5.16 6.08
CA TYR A 153 3.14 5.35 5.79
C TYR A 153 4.05 4.59 6.78
N ALA A 154 5.22 4.24 6.31
CA ALA A 154 6.28 3.68 7.12
C ALA A 154 7.49 4.63 7.07
N ALA A 155 7.56 5.58 8.01
CA ALA A 155 8.55 6.65 8.04
C ALA A 155 8.73 7.33 6.65
N ALA A 156 9.94 7.40 6.12
CA ALA A 156 10.24 7.97 4.80
C ALA A 156 10.42 6.91 3.70
N GLY A 157 10.17 5.63 4.00
CA GLY A 157 10.50 4.52 3.10
C GLY A 157 9.34 3.55 2.88
N THR A 158 8.11 4.04 2.70
CA THR A 158 6.90 3.21 2.60
C THR A 158 7.01 2.13 1.52
N GLY A 159 7.41 2.51 0.30
CA GLY A 159 7.53 1.56 -0.81
C GLY A 159 8.62 0.52 -0.58
N HIS A 160 9.75 0.95 0.01
CA HIS A 160 10.83 0.06 0.40
C HIS A 160 10.35 -0.97 1.43
N ALA A 161 9.70 -0.52 2.49
CA ALA A 161 9.17 -1.39 3.54
C ALA A 161 8.13 -2.38 2.99
N ALA A 162 7.20 -1.90 2.16
CA ALA A 162 6.18 -2.73 1.53
C ALA A 162 6.78 -3.79 0.60
N LEU A 163 7.70 -3.38 -0.28
CA LEU A 163 8.35 -4.30 -1.21
C LEU A 163 9.16 -5.37 -0.50
N TYR A 164 9.92 -5.00 0.54
CA TYR A 164 10.72 -5.99 1.30
C TYR A 164 9.84 -6.98 2.08
N ALA A 165 8.69 -6.53 2.58
CA ALA A 165 7.74 -7.41 3.24
C ALA A 165 7.13 -8.44 2.27
N VAL A 166 6.70 -7.98 1.10
CA VAL A 166 6.12 -8.83 0.06
C VAL A 166 7.17 -9.77 -0.55
N ASP A 167 8.38 -9.29 -0.86
CA ASP A 167 9.49 -10.11 -1.35
C ASP A 167 9.90 -11.19 -0.33
N SER A 168 9.86 -10.88 0.97
CA SER A 168 10.11 -11.86 2.01
C SER A 168 9.04 -12.97 2.02
N GLU A 169 7.79 -12.64 1.74
CA GLU A 169 6.70 -13.60 1.61
C GLU A 169 6.85 -14.46 0.35
N VAL A 170 7.25 -13.87 -0.78
CA VAL A 170 7.58 -14.60 -2.02
C VAL A 170 8.68 -15.63 -1.77
N VAL A 171 9.75 -15.22 -1.09
CA VAL A 171 10.85 -16.13 -0.70
C VAL A 171 10.36 -17.23 0.25
N ARG A 172 9.54 -16.89 1.25
CA ARG A 172 8.98 -17.86 2.21
C ARG A 172 8.14 -18.93 1.52
N LEU A 173 7.41 -18.55 0.48
CA LEU A 173 6.58 -19.47 -0.32
C LEU A 173 7.38 -20.26 -1.36
N GLY A 174 8.67 -19.98 -1.54
CA GLY A 174 9.52 -20.66 -2.52
C GLY A 174 9.19 -20.33 -3.98
N ILE A 175 8.57 -19.19 -4.23
CA ILE A 175 8.25 -18.72 -5.59
C ILE A 175 9.54 -18.31 -6.31
N THR A 176 9.67 -18.66 -7.58
CA THR A 176 10.86 -18.43 -8.40
C THR A 176 10.75 -17.15 -9.23
#